data_07cde3a5a15211421c0c84c8a223c0b0
#
_entry.id   07cde3a5a15211421c0c84c8a223c0b0
#
_cell.length_a   1.000
_cell.length_b   1.000
_cell.length_c   1.000
_cell.angle_alpha   90.00
_cell.angle_beta   90.00
_cell.angle_gamma   90.00
#
_symmetry.space_group_name_H-M   'P 1'
#
loop_
_entity.id
_entity.type
_entity.pdbx_description
1 polymer ?
#
loop_
_entity_poly.entity_id
_entity_poly.type
_entity_poly.pdbx_seq_one_letter_code
_entity_poly.pdbx_strand_id
1 'polypeptide(L)'
;MPLPLFALAVAAFGIGTTEFVIMGLLPNVARDLGVSIPAAGMLVSGYALGVTIGAPILAIVTAKMPRKRALMGLIGLFIAGNLFCAIAPGYAVLMAARVVTAFCHGAFFGIGSVVASNLVAPNRRAQAIALMFTGLTLANVLGVPLGTALGQAFGWRATFWAVTGIGLAAAAALAVCLPKNLAMPDTSITREFSVLKHPQVLMVLGISVLASASLFSVFTYITPILEDVTGFSPRQVTYVLLLFGLGLTVGGTLGGKLADWRRMPSLIATLALIGIVLALFAGTMHLPFAALATIFVWGILAFAIVPPLQIMIVDRASDAPNLASTLNQGAFNLGNATGAWLGGMAIGSGVSLVSLPWVGVAMAVAALALTLWSASLERRPVAVPTEYV
;
A
#
# COMPACT_ATOMS: atom_id res chain seq x y z
N MET A 1 8.18 25.29 2.15
CA MET A 1 6.94 24.47 2.08
C MET A 1 5.99 24.89 3.18
N PRO A 2 4.66 25.04 2.93
CA PRO A 2 3.68 25.40 3.96
C PRO A 2 3.54 24.36 5.06
N LEU A 3 3.40 24.79 6.33
CA LEU A 3 3.20 23.91 7.49
C LEU A 3 2.06 22.88 7.34
N PRO A 4 0.93 23.20 6.68
CA PRO A 4 -0.14 22.23 6.45
C PRO A 4 0.30 20.95 5.73
N LEU A 5 1.32 21.00 4.87
CA LEU A 5 1.84 19.82 4.16
C LEU A 5 2.53 18.85 5.11
N PHE A 6 3.24 19.36 6.12
CA PHE A 6 3.84 18.51 7.16
C PHE A 6 2.76 17.85 8.03
N ALA A 7 1.66 18.55 8.33
CA ALA A 7 0.54 17.98 9.05
C ALA A 7 -0.09 16.80 8.26
N LEU A 8 -0.24 16.93 6.93
CA LEU A 8 -0.68 15.84 6.07
C LEU A 8 0.33 14.69 6.05
N ALA A 9 1.63 14.96 6.04
CA ALA A 9 2.67 13.95 6.09
C ALA A 9 2.69 13.17 7.41
N VAL A 10 2.46 13.83 8.56
CA VAL A 10 2.34 13.16 9.86
C VAL A 10 1.12 12.23 9.90
N ALA A 11 -0.01 12.65 9.34
CA ALA A 11 -1.18 11.80 9.22
C ALA A 11 -0.91 10.59 8.29
N ALA A 12 -0.27 10.81 7.14
CA ALA A 12 0.14 9.75 6.22
C ALA A 12 1.12 8.76 6.87
N PHE A 13 2.03 9.24 7.73
CA PHE A 13 2.92 8.41 8.52
C PHE A 13 2.15 7.49 9.49
N GLY A 14 1.18 8.02 10.22
CA GLY A 14 0.33 7.23 11.11
C GLY A 14 -0.47 6.16 10.36
N ILE A 15 -1.09 6.54 9.22
CA ILE A 15 -1.88 5.64 8.38
C ILE A 15 -1.01 4.52 7.81
N GLY A 16 0.17 4.83 7.27
CA GLY A 16 1.08 3.82 6.76
C GLY A 16 1.63 2.90 7.85
N THR A 17 1.91 3.45 9.04
CA THR A 17 2.39 2.65 10.16
C THR A 17 1.34 1.62 10.58
N THR A 18 0.07 2.00 10.75
CA THR A 18 -0.99 1.06 11.16
C THR A 18 -1.27 0.00 10.10
N GLU A 19 -1.10 0.33 8.81
CA GLU A 19 -1.29 -0.62 7.72
C GLU A 19 -0.30 -1.78 7.80
N PHE A 20 0.99 -1.47 7.88
CA PHE A 20 2.07 -2.44 7.68
C PHE A 20 2.65 -3.04 8.96
N VAL A 21 2.54 -2.37 10.12
CA VAL A 21 3.16 -2.83 11.37
C VAL A 21 2.68 -4.20 11.84
N ILE A 22 1.45 -4.58 11.49
CA ILE A 22 0.85 -5.86 11.88
C ILE A 22 1.66 -7.07 11.33
N MET A 23 2.34 -6.91 10.19
CA MET A 23 3.17 -7.97 9.58
C MET A 23 4.40 -8.26 10.43
N GLY A 24 4.99 -7.25 11.05
CA GLY A 24 6.08 -7.39 12.01
C GLY A 24 5.66 -8.01 13.35
N LEU A 25 4.37 -7.96 13.67
CA LEU A 25 3.78 -8.43 14.92
C LEU A 25 2.93 -9.69 14.77
N LEU A 26 2.90 -10.29 13.58
CA LEU A 26 1.99 -11.37 13.24
C LEU A 26 2.06 -12.55 14.21
N PRO A 27 3.26 -13.10 14.57
CA PRO A 27 3.36 -14.19 15.56
C PRO A 27 2.90 -13.77 16.97
N ASN A 28 3.19 -12.52 17.36
CA ASN A 28 2.79 -12.00 18.68
C ASN A 28 1.25 -11.91 18.80
N VAL A 29 0.60 -11.39 17.77
CA VAL A 29 -0.86 -11.29 17.69
C VAL A 29 -1.50 -12.69 17.65
N ALA A 30 -0.98 -13.59 16.82
CA ALA A 30 -1.47 -14.96 16.70
C ALA A 30 -1.43 -15.69 18.05
N ARG A 31 -0.30 -15.61 18.75
CA ARG A 31 -0.10 -16.24 20.06
C ARG A 31 -1.01 -15.66 21.13
N ASP A 32 -1.09 -14.32 21.23
CA ASP A 32 -1.90 -13.65 22.28
C ASP A 32 -3.41 -13.88 22.10
N LEU A 33 -3.87 -13.93 20.85
CA LEU A 33 -5.29 -14.14 20.54
C LEU A 33 -5.66 -15.62 20.35
N GLY A 34 -4.71 -16.55 20.46
CA GLY A 34 -4.96 -17.99 20.32
C GLY A 34 -5.43 -18.38 18.90
N VAL A 35 -4.96 -17.69 17.86
CA VAL A 35 -5.32 -17.98 16.46
C VAL A 35 -4.13 -18.47 15.66
N SER A 36 -4.39 -19.14 14.55
CA SER A 36 -3.33 -19.58 13.63
C SER A 36 -2.66 -18.40 12.90
N ILE A 37 -1.45 -18.59 12.40
CA ILE A 37 -0.74 -17.60 11.58
C ILE A 37 -1.55 -17.20 10.33
N PRO A 38 -2.20 -18.12 9.58
CA PRO A 38 -3.11 -17.75 8.51
C PRO A 38 -4.27 -16.86 8.96
N ALA A 39 -4.90 -17.17 10.11
CA ALA A 39 -5.97 -16.35 10.65
C ALA A 39 -5.47 -14.95 11.05
N ALA A 40 -4.29 -14.84 11.65
CA ALA A 40 -3.68 -13.54 11.93
C ALA A 40 -3.37 -12.77 10.63
N GLY A 41 -2.92 -13.45 9.57
CA GLY A 41 -2.70 -12.86 8.24
C GLY A 41 -3.96 -12.27 7.61
N MET A 42 -5.15 -12.81 7.92
CA MET A 42 -6.43 -12.25 7.49
C MET A 42 -6.69 -10.83 8.03
N LEU A 43 -6.01 -10.41 9.11
CA LEU A 43 -6.06 -9.02 9.59
C LEU A 43 -5.47 -8.03 8.57
N VAL A 44 -4.50 -8.47 7.76
CA VAL A 44 -3.94 -7.71 6.64
C VAL A 44 -4.96 -7.64 5.50
N SER A 45 -5.54 -8.80 5.12
CA SER A 45 -6.57 -8.87 4.07
C SER A 45 -7.79 -8.02 4.43
N GLY A 46 -8.28 -8.10 5.67
CA GLY A 46 -9.42 -7.33 6.14
C GLY A 46 -9.18 -5.81 6.10
N TYR A 47 -7.98 -5.38 6.51
CA TYR A 47 -7.59 -3.97 6.39
C TYR A 47 -7.57 -3.52 4.92
N ALA A 48 -6.87 -4.25 4.07
CA ALA A 48 -6.71 -3.89 2.66
C ALA A 48 -8.04 -3.91 1.87
N LEU A 49 -8.94 -4.87 2.15
CA LEU A 49 -10.31 -4.83 1.64
C LEU A 49 -11.10 -3.63 2.17
N GLY A 50 -10.90 -3.30 3.45
CA GLY A 50 -11.47 -2.10 4.06
C GLY A 50 -11.03 -0.82 3.33
N VAL A 51 -9.75 -0.70 2.92
CA VAL A 51 -9.28 0.42 2.09
C VAL A 51 -9.96 0.41 0.73
N THR A 52 -9.99 -0.74 0.04
CA THR A 52 -10.55 -0.87 -1.30
C THR A 52 -12.03 -0.48 -1.35
N ILE A 53 -12.81 -0.90 -0.36
CA ILE A 53 -14.26 -0.63 -0.29
C ILE A 53 -14.52 0.74 0.34
N GLY A 54 -13.80 1.08 1.39
CA GLY A 54 -14.01 2.32 2.16
C GLY A 54 -13.63 3.58 1.38
N ALA A 55 -12.60 3.52 0.54
CA ALA A 55 -12.14 4.68 -0.21
C ALA A 55 -13.23 5.30 -1.11
N PRO A 56 -13.91 4.56 -1.99
CA PRO A 56 -14.99 5.12 -2.81
C PRO A 56 -16.21 5.56 -1.96
N ILE A 57 -16.57 4.80 -0.93
CA ILE A 57 -17.69 5.15 -0.05
C ILE A 57 -17.43 6.49 0.64
N LEU A 58 -16.27 6.65 1.28
CA LEU A 58 -15.94 7.88 1.98
C LEU A 58 -15.64 9.04 1.03
N ALA A 59 -15.12 8.78 -0.17
CA ALA A 59 -15.01 9.81 -1.20
C ALA A 59 -16.38 10.41 -1.56
N ILE A 60 -17.41 9.56 -1.72
CA ILE A 60 -18.79 10.00 -2.00
C ILE A 60 -19.38 10.74 -0.78
N VAL A 61 -19.29 10.16 0.41
CA VAL A 61 -19.84 10.75 1.65
C VAL A 61 -19.22 12.13 1.93
N THR A 62 -17.92 12.27 1.70
CA THR A 62 -17.20 13.51 1.99
C THR A 62 -17.19 14.50 0.82
N ALA A 63 -17.72 14.14 -0.36
CA ALA A 63 -17.64 14.95 -1.58
C ALA A 63 -18.17 16.39 -1.39
N LYS A 64 -19.29 16.54 -0.67
CA LYS A 64 -19.93 17.82 -0.38
C LYS A 64 -19.45 18.47 0.94
N MET A 65 -18.51 17.86 1.64
CA MET A 65 -18.00 18.40 2.91
C MET A 65 -16.86 19.40 2.67
N PRO A 66 -16.75 20.46 3.48
CA PRO A 66 -15.55 21.29 3.51
C PRO A 66 -14.29 20.42 3.74
N ARG A 67 -13.26 20.59 2.92
CA ARG A 67 -12.08 19.71 2.90
C ARG A 67 -11.41 19.53 4.27
N LYS A 68 -11.31 20.60 5.05
CA LYS A 68 -10.79 20.52 6.43
C LYS A 68 -11.66 19.62 7.32
N ARG A 69 -12.99 19.74 7.25
CA ARG A 69 -13.92 18.90 8.04
C ARG A 69 -13.83 17.44 7.60
N ALA A 70 -13.75 17.17 6.30
CA ALA A 70 -13.56 15.83 5.77
C ALA A 70 -12.27 15.18 6.30
N LEU A 71 -11.12 15.87 6.18
CA LEU A 71 -9.84 15.35 6.71
C LEU A 71 -9.87 15.16 8.24
N MET A 72 -10.50 16.08 8.98
CA MET A 72 -10.66 15.93 10.44
C MET A 72 -11.55 14.74 10.81
N GLY A 73 -12.63 14.49 10.06
CA GLY A 73 -13.49 13.32 10.25
C GLY A 73 -12.74 12.01 9.96
N LEU A 74 -11.96 11.98 8.86
CA LEU A 74 -11.15 10.82 8.49
C LEU A 74 -10.06 10.50 9.53
N ILE A 75 -9.35 11.51 10.02
CA ILE A 75 -8.35 11.29 11.08
C ILE A 75 -9.02 10.93 12.42
N GLY A 76 -10.21 11.42 12.70
CA GLY A 76 -11.03 11.01 13.83
C GLY A 76 -11.40 9.53 13.75
N LEU A 77 -11.83 9.05 12.57
CA LEU A 77 -12.10 7.63 12.32
C LEU A 77 -10.83 6.77 12.48
N PHE A 78 -9.68 7.26 12.00
CA PHE A 78 -8.38 6.63 12.18
C PHE A 78 -8.01 6.47 13.66
N ILE A 79 -8.17 7.54 14.46
CA ILE A 79 -7.89 7.53 15.90
C ILE A 79 -8.81 6.52 16.62
N ALA A 80 -10.13 6.58 16.36
CA ALA A 80 -11.09 5.68 16.96
C ALA A 80 -10.79 4.22 16.60
N GLY A 81 -10.50 3.93 15.32
CA GLY A 81 -10.18 2.58 14.88
C GLY A 81 -8.91 2.02 15.53
N ASN A 82 -7.83 2.81 15.63
CA ASN A 82 -6.60 2.38 16.29
C ASN A 82 -6.78 2.23 17.81
N LEU A 83 -7.60 3.09 18.44
CA LEU A 83 -7.97 2.92 19.84
C LEU A 83 -8.70 1.58 20.05
N PHE A 84 -9.68 1.24 19.19
CA PHE A 84 -10.34 -0.06 19.25
C PHE A 84 -9.38 -1.23 18.99
N CYS A 85 -8.39 -1.07 18.11
CA CYS A 85 -7.33 -2.06 17.95
C CYS A 85 -6.52 -2.23 19.25
N ALA A 86 -6.15 -1.13 19.91
CA ALA A 86 -5.36 -1.15 21.14
C ALA A 86 -6.07 -1.82 22.32
N ILE A 87 -7.40 -1.71 22.40
CA ILE A 87 -8.20 -2.29 23.49
C ILE A 87 -8.94 -3.58 23.10
N ALA A 88 -8.69 -4.11 21.90
CA ALA A 88 -9.38 -5.28 21.39
C ALA A 88 -9.20 -6.50 22.31
N PRO A 89 -10.29 -7.08 22.86
CA PRO A 89 -10.22 -8.24 23.76
C PRO A 89 -9.99 -9.55 23.01
N GLY A 90 -10.23 -9.58 21.68
CA GLY A 90 -10.15 -10.79 20.87
C GLY A 90 -10.09 -10.49 19.38
N TYR A 91 -9.88 -11.55 18.60
CA TYR A 91 -9.65 -11.49 17.17
C TYR A 91 -10.76 -10.79 16.36
N ALA A 92 -12.03 -11.12 16.64
CA ALA A 92 -13.16 -10.55 15.91
C ALA A 92 -13.26 -9.01 16.08
N VAL A 93 -13.03 -8.51 17.31
CA VAL A 93 -13.03 -7.07 17.58
C VAL A 93 -11.85 -6.40 16.91
N LEU A 94 -10.66 -7.02 16.97
CA LEU A 94 -9.48 -6.51 16.27
C LEU A 94 -9.71 -6.44 14.76
N MET A 95 -10.30 -7.47 14.15
CA MET A 95 -10.64 -7.49 12.73
C MET A 95 -11.60 -6.36 12.36
N ALA A 96 -12.70 -6.20 13.11
CA ALA A 96 -13.66 -5.13 12.88
C ALA A 96 -13.02 -3.75 13.03
N ALA A 97 -12.19 -3.55 14.06
CA ALA A 97 -11.46 -2.30 14.29
C ALA A 97 -10.49 -1.98 13.14
N ARG A 98 -9.78 -3.00 12.61
CA ARG A 98 -8.89 -2.86 11.46
C ARG A 98 -9.64 -2.45 10.19
N VAL A 99 -10.79 -3.08 9.90
CA VAL A 99 -11.64 -2.72 8.75
C VAL A 99 -12.15 -1.29 8.87
N VAL A 100 -12.63 -0.88 10.05
CA VAL A 100 -13.10 0.50 10.31
C VAL A 100 -11.95 1.50 10.13
N THR A 101 -10.77 1.20 10.67
CA THR A 101 -9.59 2.05 10.51
C THR A 101 -9.22 2.21 9.04
N ALA A 102 -9.30 1.14 8.26
CA ALA A 102 -8.92 1.13 6.86
C ALA A 102 -9.80 2.03 5.97
N PHE A 103 -11.06 2.23 6.34
CA PHE A 103 -11.98 3.07 5.55
C PHE A 103 -11.46 4.48 5.34
N CYS A 104 -10.79 5.08 6.34
CA CYS A 104 -10.26 6.43 6.22
C CYS A 104 -9.05 6.52 5.26
N HIS A 105 -8.31 5.43 5.06
CA HIS A 105 -7.01 5.42 4.37
C HIS A 105 -7.09 6.01 2.95
N GLY A 106 -7.81 5.34 2.05
CA GLY A 106 -7.87 5.76 0.64
C GLY A 106 -8.49 7.15 0.45
N ALA A 107 -9.55 7.47 1.20
CA ALA A 107 -10.18 8.79 1.15
C ALA A 107 -9.25 9.89 1.69
N PHE A 108 -8.46 9.61 2.75
CA PHE A 108 -7.49 10.56 3.28
C PHE A 108 -6.41 10.91 2.25
N PHE A 109 -5.83 9.90 1.58
CA PHE A 109 -4.82 10.15 0.55
C PHE A 109 -5.40 10.88 -0.67
N GLY A 110 -6.61 10.53 -1.10
CA GLY A 110 -7.29 11.21 -2.21
C GLY A 110 -7.55 12.69 -1.90
N ILE A 111 -8.25 12.99 -0.80
CA ILE A 111 -8.57 14.37 -0.39
C ILE A 111 -7.31 15.14 -0.02
N GLY A 112 -6.40 14.51 0.70
CA GLY A 112 -5.13 15.10 1.13
C GLY A 112 -4.27 15.55 -0.05
N SER A 113 -4.20 14.74 -1.13
CA SER A 113 -3.48 15.09 -2.36
C SER A 113 -4.06 16.35 -3.03
N VAL A 114 -5.39 16.45 -3.11
CA VAL A 114 -6.06 17.63 -3.65
C VAL A 114 -5.79 18.84 -2.76
N VAL A 115 -5.88 18.70 -1.45
CA VAL A 115 -5.56 19.79 -0.51
C VAL A 115 -4.10 20.19 -0.63
N ALA A 116 -3.17 19.23 -0.65
CA ALA A 116 -1.75 19.51 -0.79
C ALA A 116 -1.44 20.30 -2.07
N SER A 117 -2.05 19.90 -3.20
CA SER A 117 -1.88 20.59 -4.49
C SER A 117 -2.42 22.02 -4.49
N ASN A 118 -3.51 22.30 -3.75
CA ASN A 118 -4.15 23.62 -3.68
C ASN A 118 -3.47 24.57 -2.69
N LEU A 119 -2.58 24.08 -1.84
CA LEU A 119 -1.81 24.89 -0.88
C LEU A 119 -0.56 25.53 -1.48
N VAL A 120 -0.23 25.24 -2.73
CA VAL A 120 0.99 25.71 -3.40
C VAL A 120 0.70 26.21 -4.83
N ALA A 121 1.65 26.95 -5.39
CA ALA A 121 1.58 27.40 -6.78
C ALA A 121 1.57 26.17 -7.76
N PRO A 122 0.97 26.31 -8.98
CA PRO A 122 0.80 25.22 -9.94
C PRO A 122 2.08 24.44 -10.26
N ASN A 123 3.22 25.12 -10.33
CA ASN A 123 4.54 24.52 -10.63
C ASN A 123 5.14 23.73 -9.44
N ARG A 124 4.50 23.72 -8.27
CA ARG A 124 4.95 22.98 -7.06
C ARG A 124 3.96 21.92 -6.59
N ARG A 125 2.88 21.68 -7.32
CA ARG A 125 1.81 20.74 -6.92
C ARG A 125 2.32 19.31 -6.75
N ALA A 126 3.09 18.81 -7.70
CA ALA A 126 3.69 17.47 -7.62
C ALA A 126 4.60 17.34 -6.39
N GLN A 127 5.39 18.37 -6.09
CA GLN A 127 6.27 18.38 -4.92
C GLN A 127 5.48 18.39 -3.59
N ALA A 128 4.34 19.08 -3.54
CA ALA A 128 3.48 19.11 -2.35
C ALA A 128 2.83 17.74 -2.08
N ILE A 129 2.34 17.08 -3.14
CA ILE A 129 1.80 15.72 -3.05
C ILE A 129 2.91 14.74 -2.62
N ALA A 130 4.09 14.82 -3.23
CA ALA A 130 5.23 13.99 -2.87
C ALA A 130 5.62 14.15 -1.39
N LEU A 131 5.60 15.37 -0.85
CA LEU A 131 5.88 15.62 0.56
C LEU A 131 4.85 14.96 1.48
N MET A 132 3.57 14.96 1.13
CA MET A 132 2.56 14.22 1.89
C MET A 132 2.86 12.70 1.87
N PHE A 133 3.18 12.13 0.69
CA PHE A 133 3.51 10.71 0.56
C PHE A 133 4.85 10.31 1.20
N THR A 134 5.73 11.28 1.48
CA THR A 134 6.95 11.02 2.29
C THR A 134 6.58 10.46 3.66
N GLY A 135 5.42 10.85 4.23
CA GLY A 135 4.91 10.25 5.46
C GLY A 135 4.73 8.73 5.33
N LEU A 136 4.14 8.25 4.24
CA LEU A 136 3.97 6.81 3.98
C LEU A 136 5.33 6.10 3.82
N THR A 137 6.27 6.73 3.13
CA THR A 137 7.64 6.18 2.99
C THR A 137 8.33 6.09 4.35
N LEU A 138 8.25 7.14 5.18
CA LEU A 138 8.80 7.14 6.53
C LEU A 138 8.10 6.11 7.42
N ALA A 139 6.81 5.84 7.22
CA ALA A 139 6.10 4.76 7.93
C ALA A 139 6.75 3.40 7.68
N ASN A 140 7.12 3.10 6.44
CA ASN A 140 7.80 1.84 6.12
C ASN A 140 9.22 1.78 6.68
N VAL A 141 9.97 2.90 6.67
CA VAL A 141 11.37 2.93 7.13
C VAL A 141 11.48 2.99 8.65
N LEU A 142 10.62 3.76 9.31
CA LEU A 142 10.70 4.02 10.76
C LEU A 142 9.48 3.48 11.51
N GLY A 143 8.27 3.74 11.01
CA GLY A 143 7.01 3.41 11.68
C GLY A 143 6.86 1.91 11.91
N VAL A 144 7.09 1.11 10.88
CA VAL A 144 6.96 -0.36 10.95
C VAL A 144 8.03 -0.97 11.87
N PRO A 145 9.33 -0.70 11.71
CA PRO A 145 10.33 -1.26 12.60
C PRO A 145 10.17 -0.80 14.05
N LEU A 146 9.97 0.50 14.29
CA LEU A 146 9.81 1.02 15.66
C LEU A 146 8.52 0.51 16.31
N GLY A 147 7.41 0.44 15.55
CA GLY A 147 6.16 -0.14 16.02
C GLY A 147 6.29 -1.63 16.32
N THR A 148 7.04 -2.38 15.50
CA THR A 148 7.34 -3.79 15.75
C THR A 148 8.18 -3.96 17.01
N ALA A 149 9.24 -3.19 17.18
CA ALA A 149 10.08 -3.22 18.40
C ALA A 149 9.26 -2.88 19.65
N LEU A 150 8.40 -1.85 19.58
CA LEU A 150 7.52 -1.46 20.68
C LEU A 150 6.54 -2.61 21.03
N GLY A 151 5.93 -3.23 20.03
CA GLY A 151 4.99 -4.33 20.21
C GLY A 151 5.67 -5.60 20.74
N GLN A 152 6.90 -5.86 20.37
CA GLN A 152 7.71 -6.97 20.92
C GLN A 152 8.09 -6.74 22.39
N ALA A 153 8.40 -5.49 22.77
CA ALA A 153 8.82 -5.15 24.12
C ALA A 153 7.67 -5.04 25.14
N PHE A 154 6.53 -4.46 24.70
CA PHE A 154 5.42 -4.09 25.59
C PHE A 154 4.07 -4.74 25.21
N GLY A 155 4.09 -5.69 24.27
CA GLY A 155 2.89 -6.31 23.70
C GLY A 155 2.35 -5.52 22.52
N TRP A 156 1.78 -6.23 21.53
CA TRP A 156 1.32 -5.67 20.25
C TRP A 156 0.31 -4.52 20.40
N ARG A 157 -0.47 -4.51 21.47
CA ARG A 157 -1.44 -3.43 21.78
C ARG A 157 -0.75 -2.09 22.00
N ALA A 158 0.48 -2.08 22.57
CA ALA A 158 1.25 -0.86 22.78
C ALA A 158 1.56 -0.13 21.47
N THR A 159 1.74 -0.85 20.38
CA THR A 159 1.92 -0.28 19.05
C THR A 159 0.68 0.51 18.60
N PHE A 160 -0.51 -0.03 18.79
CA PHE A 160 -1.76 0.67 18.42
C PHE A 160 -2.04 1.87 19.33
N TRP A 161 -1.63 1.84 20.60
CA TRP A 161 -1.63 3.01 21.48
C TRP A 161 -0.71 4.11 20.96
N ALA A 162 0.51 3.76 20.54
CA ALA A 162 1.45 4.70 19.94
C ALA A 162 0.89 5.30 18.65
N VAL A 163 0.31 4.48 17.77
CA VAL A 163 -0.33 4.94 16.52
C VAL A 163 -1.53 5.85 16.82
N THR A 164 -2.32 5.56 17.85
CA THR A 164 -3.40 6.45 18.33
C THR A 164 -2.83 7.81 18.75
N GLY A 165 -1.71 7.82 19.47
CA GLY A 165 -1.00 9.05 19.84
C GLY A 165 -0.52 9.86 18.63
N ILE A 166 0.04 9.17 17.61
CA ILE A 166 0.42 9.79 16.33
C ILE A 166 -0.82 10.39 15.64
N GLY A 167 -1.95 9.67 15.65
CA GLY A 167 -3.22 10.15 15.11
C GLY A 167 -3.70 11.43 15.82
N LEU A 168 -3.62 11.50 17.14
CA LEU A 168 -3.96 12.68 17.91
C LEU A 168 -3.05 13.86 17.57
N ALA A 169 -1.74 13.64 17.45
CA ALA A 169 -0.78 14.66 17.03
C ALA A 169 -1.09 15.15 15.61
N ALA A 170 -1.42 14.24 14.68
CA ALA A 170 -1.82 14.58 13.32
C ALA A 170 -3.12 15.40 13.31
N ALA A 171 -4.13 15.02 14.10
CA ALA A 171 -5.38 15.75 14.22
C ALA A 171 -5.16 17.19 14.74
N ALA A 172 -4.34 17.33 15.79
CA ALA A 172 -3.97 18.65 16.33
C ALA A 172 -3.24 19.51 15.28
N ALA A 173 -2.26 18.93 14.57
CA ALA A 173 -1.53 19.61 13.50
C ALA A 173 -2.46 20.02 12.35
N LEU A 174 -3.36 19.14 11.90
CA LEU A 174 -4.36 19.47 10.86
C LEU A 174 -5.34 20.55 11.33
N ALA A 175 -5.80 20.49 12.59
CA ALA A 175 -6.72 21.48 13.15
C ALA A 175 -6.11 22.89 13.18
N VAL A 176 -4.82 22.99 13.57
CA VAL A 176 -4.10 24.25 13.68
C VAL A 176 -3.62 24.77 12.32
N CYS A 177 -2.97 23.90 11.54
CA CYS A 177 -2.23 24.31 10.35
C CYS A 177 -3.11 24.45 9.10
N LEU A 178 -4.21 23.64 8.96
CA LEU A 178 -5.03 23.69 7.74
C LEU A 178 -5.93 24.94 7.71
N PRO A 179 -5.94 25.70 6.60
CA PRO A 179 -6.86 26.81 6.40
C PRO A 179 -8.33 26.34 6.48
N LYS A 180 -9.21 27.22 6.96
CA LYS A 180 -10.66 26.93 7.03
C LYS A 180 -11.32 26.96 5.65
N ASN A 181 -10.84 27.83 4.76
CA ASN A 181 -11.43 28.08 3.44
C ASN A 181 -10.63 27.38 2.33
N LEU A 182 -10.74 26.06 2.28
CA LEU A 182 -10.17 25.26 1.18
C LEU A 182 -11.20 25.12 0.08
N ALA A 183 -10.79 25.35 -1.18
CA ALA A 183 -11.64 25.24 -2.35
C ALA A 183 -12.32 23.87 -2.43
N MET A 184 -13.63 23.87 -2.69
CA MET A 184 -14.38 22.65 -2.97
C MET A 184 -14.26 22.31 -4.47
N PRO A 185 -14.03 21.06 -4.86
CA PRO A 185 -14.01 20.70 -6.26
C PRO A 185 -15.44 20.69 -6.84
N ASP A 186 -15.53 21.21 -8.03
CA ASP A 186 -16.72 21.11 -8.88
C ASP A 186 -16.64 19.81 -9.69
N THR A 187 -16.90 18.65 -9.06
CA THR A 187 -16.76 17.35 -9.73
C THR A 187 -18.04 16.55 -9.68
N SER A 188 -18.52 16.17 -10.87
CA SER A 188 -19.58 15.17 -11.05
C SER A 188 -18.98 13.77 -10.96
N ILE A 189 -19.11 13.12 -9.82
CA ILE A 189 -18.58 11.77 -9.53
C ILE A 189 -19.07 10.74 -10.58
N THR A 190 -20.29 10.86 -11.05
CA THR A 190 -20.88 9.92 -12.02
C THR A 190 -20.18 9.94 -13.37
N ARG A 191 -19.65 11.09 -13.82
CA ARG A 191 -18.94 11.22 -15.09
C ARG A 191 -17.55 10.58 -15.04
N GLU A 192 -16.95 10.54 -13.88
CA GLU A 192 -15.61 9.97 -13.67
C GLU A 192 -15.63 8.42 -13.78
N PHE A 193 -16.71 7.74 -13.36
CA PHE A 193 -16.81 6.27 -13.44
C PHE A 193 -16.82 5.70 -14.87
N SER A 194 -16.98 6.54 -15.91
CA SER A 194 -16.88 6.10 -17.31
C SER A 194 -15.49 5.51 -17.65
N VAL A 195 -14.46 5.88 -16.90
CA VAL A 195 -13.08 5.39 -17.03
C VAL A 195 -12.99 3.86 -16.88
N LEU A 196 -13.86 3.25 -16.06
CA LEU A 196 -13.90 1.79 -15.90
C LEU A 196 -14.40 1.05 -17.16
N LYS A 197 -14.92 1.76 -18.16
CA LYS A 197 -15.32 1.16 -19.45
C LYS A 197 -14.12 0.96 -20.40
N HIS A 198 -12.98 1.56 -20.12
CA HIS A 198 -11.79 1.45 -20.96
C HIS A 198 -10.97 0.17 -20.64
N PRO A 199 -10.86 -0.79 -21.60
CA PRO A 199 -10.15 -2.04 -21.36
C PRO A 199 -8.70 -1.85 -20.92
N GLN A 200 -8.03 -0.84 -21.44
CA GLN A 200 -6.64 -0.49 -21.10
C GLN A 200 -6.50 -0.07 -19.62
N VAL A 201 -7.50 0.64 -19.09
CA VAL A 201 -7.55 1.02 -17.67
C VAL A 201 -7.71 -0.23 -16.80
N LEU A 202 -8.64 -1.12 -17.17
CA LEU A 202 -8.84 -2.38 -16.43
C LEU A 202 -7.59 -3.27 -16.45
N MET A 203 -6.84 -3.28 -17.56
CA MET A 203 -5.56 -4.02 -17.62
C MET A 203 -4.53 -3.47 -16.63
N VAL A 204 -4.36 -2.14 -16.56
CA VAL A 204 -3.41 -1.54 -15.59
C VAL A 204 -3.85 -1.84 -14.16
N LEU A 205 -5.15 -1.71 -13.85
CA LEU A 205 -5.67 -2.09 -12.53
C LEU A 205 -5.41 -3.56 -12.22
N GLY A 206 -5.64 -4.46 -13.17
CA GLY A 206 -5.35 -5.90 -13.04
C GLY A 206 -3.85 -6.18 -12.80
N ILE A 207 -2.96 -5.48 -13.51
CA ILE A 207 -1.50 -5.58 -13.28
C ILE A 207 -1.16 -5.11 -11.87
N SER A 208 -1.74 -3.99 -11.41
CA SER A 208 -1.52 -3.48 -10.04
C SER A 208 -1.99 -4.47 -8.97
N VAL A 209 -3.15 -5.11 -9.17
CA VAL A 209 -3.66 -6.17 -8.27
C VAL A 209 -2.68 -7.34 -8.21
N LEU A 210 -2.27 -7.89 -9.35
CA LEU A 210 -1.41 -9.07 -9.41
C LEU A 210 0.00 -8.79 -8.88
N ALA A 211 0.57 -7.63 -9.22
CA ALA A 211 1.88 -7.21 -8.74
C ALA A 211 1.90 -7.04 -7.21
N SER A 212 0.85 -6.42 -6.65
CA SER A 212 0.70 -6.25 -5.22
C SER A 212 0.42 -7.59 -4.52
N ALA A 213 -0.40 -8.47 -5.12
CA ALA A 213 -0.64 -9.82 -4.62
C ALA A 213 0.65 -10.66 -4.56
N SER A 214 1.54 -10.50 -5.54
CA SER A 214 2.87 -11.13 -5.52
C SER A 214 3.68 -10.74 -4.29
N LEU A 215 3.70 -9.46 -3.94
CA LEU A 215 4.40 -8.95 -2.76
C LEU A 215 3.75 -9.48 -1.48
N PHE A 216 2.46 -9.29 -1.31
CA PHE A 216 1.77 -9.52 -0.04
C PHE A 216 1.48 -10.99 0.26
N SER A 217 1.53 -11.89 -0.72
CA SER A 217 1.47 -13.33 -0.47
C SER A 217 2.65 -13.85 0.37
N VAL A 218 3.79 -13.17 0.31
CA VAL A 218 5.00 -13.50 1.06
C VAL A 218 5.24 -12.53 2.20
N PHE A 219 5.16 -11.22 1.93
CA PHE A 219 5.50 -10.18 2.90
C PHE A 219 4.57 -10.17 4.13
N THR A 220 3.30 -10.56 3.97
CA THR A 220 2.38 -10.73 5.10
C THR A 220 2.92 -11.72 6.13
N TYR A 221 3.62 -12.75 5.68
CA TYR A 221 4.17 -13.82 6.50
C TYR A 221 5.69 -13.73 6.67
N ILE A 222 6.28 -12.56 6.41
CA ILE A 222 7.72 -12.38 6.45
C ILE A 222 8.31 -12.65 7.84
N THR A 223 7.62 -12.25 8.90
CA THR A 223 8.09 -12.47 10.28
C THR A 223 8.18 -13.95 10.63
N PRO A 224 7.14 -14.80 10.47
CA PRO A 224 7.28 -16.24 10.69
C PRO A 224 8.32 -16.89 9.75
N ILE A 225 8.47 -16.44 8.50
CA ILE A 225 9.54 -16.94 7.62
C ILE A 225 10.92 -16.64 8.23
N LEU A 226 11.14 -15.43 8.71
CA LEU A 226 12.42 -15.02 9.26
C LEU A 226 12.73 -15.69 10.61
N GLU A 227 11.72 -15.88 11.45
CA GLU A 227 11.89 -16.53 12.76
C GLU A 227 12.04 -18.05 12.61
N ASP A 228 11.15 -18.72 11.90
CA ASP A 228 11.05 -20.19 11.87
C ASP A 228 11.98 -20.84 10.81
N VAL A 229 12.29 -20.13 9.71
CA VAL A 229 13.12 -20.69 8.61
C VAL A 229 14.54 -20.12 8.64
N THR A 230 14.69 -18.79 8.74
CA THR A 230 16.02 -18.15 8.75
C THR A 230 16.69 -18.24 10.13
N GLY A 231 15.89 -18.41 11.21
CA GLY A 231 16.37 -18.48 12.59
C GLY A 231 16.72 -17.10 13.17
N PHE A 232 16.16 -16.04 12.66
CA PHE A 232 16.35 -14.70 13.23
C PHE A 232 15.54 -14.53 14.51
N SER A 233 16.17 -13.88 15.48
CA SER A 233 15.46 -13.42 16.68
C SER A 233 14.46 -12.31 16.34
N PRO A 234 13.41 -12.11 17.15
CA PRO A 234 12.44 -11.01 16.94
C PRO A 234 13.10 -9.64 16.75
N ARG A 235 14.18 -9.37 17.51
CA ARG A 235 14.95 -8.13 17.37
C ARG A 235 15.64 -8.00 16.01
N GLN A 236 16.16 -9.09 15.46
CA GLN A 236 16.78 -9.10 14.13
C GLN A 236 15.73 -8.89 13.05
N VAL A 237 14.53 -9.47 13.19
CA VAL A 237 13.40 -9.22 12.29
C VAL A 237 13.09 -7.73 12.17
N THR A 238 13.13 -6.98 13.29
CA THR A 238 12.94 -5.52 13.26
C THR A 238 13.97 -4.82 12.36
N TYR A 239 15.24 -5.24 12.39
CA TYR A 239 16.27 -4.67 11.50
C TYR A 239 16.07 -5.09 10.03
N VAL A 240 15.57 -6.30 9.80
CA VAL A 240 15.23 -6.76 8.43
C VAL A 240 14.09 -5.92 7.86
N LEU A 241 13.07 -5.62 8.65
CA LEU A 241 11.96 -4.75 8.23
C LEU A 241 12.45 -3.32 7.93
N LEU A 242 13.40 -2.79 8.72
CA LEU A 242 14.06 -1.52 8.42
C LEU A 242 14.81 -1.57 7.07
N LEU A 243 15.58 -2.64 6.84
CA LEU A 243 16.32 -2.85 5.60
C LEU A 243 15.37 -2.92 4.40
N PHE A 244 14.26 -3.64 4.53
CA PHE A 244 13.22 -3.70 3.50
C PHE A 244 12.62 -2.32 3.23
N GLY A 245 12.28 -1.55 4.28
CA GLY A 245 11.78 -0.18 4.15
C GLY A 245 12.75 0.76 3.43
N LEU A 246 14.05 0.63 3.70
CA LEU A 246 15.09 1.35 2.94
C LEU A 246 15.10 0.93 1.47
N GLY A 247 14.94 -0.37 1.20
CA GLY A 247 14.78 -0.89 -0.17
C GLY A 247 13.58 -0.25 -0.88
N LEU A 248 12.41 -0.17 -0.23
CA LEU A 248 11.22 0.49 -0.79
C LEU A 248 11.51 1.97 -1.16
N THR A 249 12.26 2.69 -0.32
CA THR A 249 12.63 4.10 -0.58
C THR A 249 13.50 4.24 -1.82
N VAL A 250 14.54 3.40 -1.95
CA VAL A 250 15.39 3.36 -3.14
C VAL A 250 14.58 2.98 -4.37
N GLY A 251 13.69 1.98 -4.21
CA GLY A 251 12.80 1.48 -5.27
C GLY A 251 11.87 2.54 -5.82
N GLY A 252 11.22 3.33 -4.96
CA GLY A 252 10.35 4.41 -5.39
C GLY A 252 11.08 5.46 -6.23
N THR A 253 12.29 5.83 -5.82
CA THR A 253 13.15 6.77 -6.55
C THR A 253 13.61 6.19 -7.90
N LEU A 254 14.05 4.94 -7.90
CA LEU A 254 14.47 4.23 -9.11
C LEU A 254 13.30 4.05 -10.09
N GLY A 255 12.15 3.62 -9.57
CA GLY A 255 10.92 3.43 -10.35
C GLY A 255 10.45 4.70 -11.05
N GLY A 256 10.55 5.86 -10.38
CA GLY A 256 10.28 7.15 -11.00
C GLY A 256 11.18 7.42 -12.20
N LYS A 257 12.51 7.26 -12.06
CA LYS A 257 13.47 7.42 -13.17
C LYS A 257 13.23 6.44 -14.32
N LEU A 258 12.92 5.18 -13.99
CA LEU A 258 12.60 4.15 -14.97
C LEU A 258 11.30 4.44 -15.72
N ALA A 259 10.31 4.99 -15.05
CA ALA A 259 9.04 5.40 -15.65
C ALA A 259 9.22 6.55 -16.64
N ASP A 260 10.10 7.49 -16.33
CA ASP A 260 10.42 8.62 -17.21
C ASP A 260 11.23 8.16 -18.44
N TRP A 261 12.10 7.15 -18.27
CA TRP A 261 12.94 6.66 -19.36
C TRP A 261 12.18 5.77 -20.35
N ARG A 262 11.63 4.63 -19.90
CA ARG A 262 10.88 3.69 -20.76
C ARG A 262 9.88 2.89 -19.91
N ARG A 263 8.67 3.39 -19.74
CA ARG A 263 7.65 2.84 -18.80
C ARG A 263 7.36 1.35 -18.99
N MET A 264 6.91 0.95 -20.19
CA MET A 264 6.50 -0.44 -20.45
C MET A 264 7.68 -1.43 -20.37
N PRO A 265 8.85 -1.19 -21.00
CA PRO A 265 10.00 -2.05 -20.82
C PRO A 265 10.49 -2.14 -19.36
N SER A 266 10.47 -1.04 -18.63
CA SER A 266 10.86 -1.01 -17.22
C SER A 266 9.90 -1.82 -16.34
N LEU A 267 8.60 -1.71 -16.58
CA LEU A 267 7.60 -2.48 -15.86
C LEU A 267 7.76 -3.99 -16.11
N ILE A 268 7.95 -4.39 -17.39
CA ILE A 268 8.18 -5.78 -17.77
C ILE A 268 9.45 -6.32 -17.08
N ALA A 269 10.55 -5.59 -17.14
CA ALA A 269 11.81 -5.99 -16.52
C ALA A 269 11.68 -6.10 -15.00
N THR A 270 11.02 -5.13 -14.35
CA THR A 270 10.84 -5.13 -12.89
C THR A 270 9.96 -6.30 -12.44
N LEU A 271 8.86 -6.60 -13.14
CA LEU A 271 8.01 -7.76 -12.82
C LEU A 271 8.74 -9.10 -13.02
N ALA A 272 9.53 -9.23 -14.07
CA ALA A 272 10.37 -10.42 -14.29
C ALA A 272 11.40 -10.58 -13.16
N LEU A 273 12.07 -9.49 -12.77
CA LEU A 273 13.05 -9.49 -11.68
C LEU A 273 12.39 -9.80 -10.32
N ILE A 274 11.17 -9.33 -10.06
CA ILE A 274 10.41 -9.70 -8.84
C ILE A 274 10.21 -11.21 -8.79
N GLY A 275 9.75 -11.82 -9.89
CA GLY A 275 9.59 -13.28 -9.97
C GLY A 275 10.90 -14.03 -9.70
N ILE A 276 11.99 -13.60 -10.31
CA ILE A 276 13.33 -14.17 -10.11
C ILE A 276 13.79 -14.03 -8.65
N VAL A 277 13.65 -12.84 -8.06
CA VAL A 277 14.09 -12.57 -6.68
C VAL A 277 13.26 -13.37 -5.68
N LEU A 278 11.96 -13.53 -5.89
CA LEU A 278 11.11 -14.39 -5.05
C LEU A 278 11.48 -15.87 -5.18
N ALA A 279 11.78 -16.35 -6.39
CA ALA A 279 12.28 -17.71 -6.60
C ALA A 279 13.63 -17.94 -5.90
N LEU A 280 14.54 -16.96 -5.99
CA LEU A 280 15.82 -16.99 -5.25
C LEU A 280 15.59 -16.94 -3.75
N PHE A 281 14.61 -16.18 -3.27
CA PHE A 281 14.31 -16.09 -1.83
C PHE A 281 13.92 -17.45 -1.24
N ALA A 282 13.24 -18.31 -1.98
CA ALA A 282 12.93 -19.68 -1.53
C ALA A 282 14.17 -20.49 -1.15
N GLY A 283 15.32 -20.24 -1.79
CA GLY A 283 16.59 -20.85 -1.43
C GLY A 283 17.42 -20.04 -0.44
N THR A 284 17.46 -18.71 -0.62
CA THR A 284 18.32 -17.83 0.18
C THR A 284 17.84 -17.62 1.60
N MET A 285 16.53 -17.83 1.89
CA MET A 285 15.96 -17.65 3.22
C MET A 285 16.59 -18.57 4.30
N HIS A 286 17.27 -19.66 3.91
CA HIS A 286 17.99 -20.54 4.82
C HIS A 286 19.36 -19.99 5.27
N LEU A 287 19.84 -18.94 4.59
CA LEU A 287 21.16 -18.34 4.83
C LEU A 287 20.98 -16.87 5.25
N PRO A 288 21.28 -16.50 6.51
CA PRO A 288 20.98 -15.17 7.03
C PRO A 288 21.45 -14.01 6.14
N PHE A 289 22.71 -14.00 5.70
CA PHE A 289 23.25 -12.91 4.87
C PHE A 289 22.63 -12.89 3.45
N ALA A 290 22.38 -14.07 2.87
CA ALA A 290 21.74 -14.16 1.56
C ALA A 290 20.28 -13.70 1.62
N ALA A 291 19.57 -14.05 2.70
CA ALA A 291 18.21 -13.57 2.96
C ALA A 291 18.16 -12.04 3.05
N LEU A 292 19.08 -11.41 3.80
CA LEU A 292 19.15 -9.95 3.90
C LEU A 292 19.35 -9.29 2.54
N ALA A 293 20.31 -9.79 1.74
CA ALA A 293 20.58 -9.25 0.40
C ALA A 293 19.35 -9.39 -0.51
N THR A 294 18.72 -10.57 -0.51
CA THR A 294 17.54 -10.84 -1.34
C THR A 294 16.36 -9.98 -0.93
N ILE A 295 16.10 -9.82 0.39
CA ILE A 295 15.01 -9.00 0.92
C ILE A 295 15.23 -7.52 0.58
N PHE A 296 16.45 -7.02 0.63
CA PHE A 296 16.75 -5.64 0.24
C PHE A 296 16.47 -5.38 -1.24
N VAL A 297 16.96 -6.27 -2.12
CA VAL A 297 16.69 -6.19 -3.57
C VAL A 297 15.19 -6.32 -3.86
N TRP A 298 14.51 -7.24 -3.16
CA TRP A 298 13.07 -7.39 -3.28
C TRP A 298 12.32 -6.11 -2.87
N GLY A 299 12.72 -5.46 -1.78
CA GLY A 299 12.16 -4.16 -1.37
C GLY A 299 12.32 -3.09 -2.46
N ILE A 300 13.50 -3.01 -3.10
CA ILE A 300 13.73 -2.08 -4.23
C ILE A 300 12.75 -2.37 -5.36
N LEU A 301 12.65 -3.61 -5.81
CA LEU A 301 11.81 -4.00 -6.95
C LEU A 301 10.32 -3.82 -6.64
N ALA A 302 9.91 -4.15 -5.42
CA ALA A 302 8.52 -4.06 -4.97
C ALA A 302 7.94 -2.63 -5.08
N PHE A 303 8.75 -1.60 -4.86
CA PHE A 303 8.29 -0.22 -4.97
C PHE A 303 8.66 0.43 -6.31
N ALA A 304 9.61 -0.14 -7.06
CA ALA A 304 9.97 0.35 -8.39
C ALA A 304 8.84 0.19 -9.43
N ILE A 305 7.88 -0.72 -9.19
CA ILE A 305 6.71 -0.89 -10.07
C ILE A 305 5.63 0.19 -9.88
N VAL A 306 5.59 0.88 -8.72
CA VAL A 306 4.49 1.78 -8.36
C VAL A 306 4.43 3.01 -9.26
N PRO A 307 5.52 3.78 -9.47
CA PRO A 307 5.47 4.97 -10.33
C PRO A 307 5.09 4.67 -11.79
N PRO A 308 5.64 3.64 -12.47
CA PRO A 308 5.22 3.30 -13.83
C PRO A 308 3.71 3.00 -13.93
N LEU A 309 3.17 2.19 -13.02
CA LEU A 309 1.74 1.85 -13.00
C LEU A 309 0.88 3.08 -12.73
N GLN A 310 1.31 3.94 -11.82
CA GLN A 310 0.58 5.17 -11.48
C GLN A 310 0.53 6.15 -12.65
N ILE A 311 1.63 6.29 -13.40
CA ILE A 311 1.65 7.15 -14.59
C ILE A 311 0.82 6.52 -15.71
N MET A 312 0.94 5.21 -15.93
CA MET A 312 0.19 4.51 -16.97
C MET A 312 -1.33 4.63 -16.79
N ILE A 313 -1.82 4.52 -15.55
CA ILE A 313 -3.27 4.64 -15.28
C ILE A 313 -3.78 6.06 -15.53
N VAL A 314 -3.02 7.07 -15.14
CA VAL A 314 -3.36 8.49 -15.34
C VAL A 314 -3.37 8.85 -16.84
N ASP A 315 -2.37 8.40 -17.60
CA ASP A 315 -2.28 8.66 -19.04
C ASP A 315 -3.42 7.99 -19.82
N ARG A 316 -3.84 6.77 -19.42
CA ARG A 316 -4.93 6.04 -20.10
C ARG A 316 -6.33 6.49 -19.70
N ALA A 317 -6.41 7.26 -18.64
CA ALA A 317 -7.64 7.80 -18.09
C ALA A 317 -7.64 9.34 -18.13
N SER A 318 -7.25 9.91 -19.27
CA SER A 318 -7.10 11.37 -19.45
C SER A 318 -8.36 12.16 -19.08
N ASP A 319 -9.55 11.56 -19.24
CA ASP A 319 -10.85 12.18 -18.94
C ASP A 319 -11.17 12.24 -17.45
N ALA A 320 -10.54 11.36 -16.64
CA ALA A 320 -10.74 11.31 -15.18
C ALA A 320 -9.47 10.84 -14.43
N PRO A 321 -8.36 11.55 -14.51
CA PRO A 321 -7.07 11.13 -13.98
C PRO A 321 -7.07 10.97 -12.45
N ASN A 322 -7.86 11.78 -11.74
CA ASN A 322 -7.95 11.71 -10.27
C ASN A 322 -8.65 10.42 -9.80
N LEU A 323 -9.77 10.06 -10.44
CA LEU A 323 -10.45 8.81 -10.11
C LEU A 323 -9.59 7.61 -10.49
N ALA A 324 -8.96 7.63 -11.67
CA ALA A 324 -8.09 6.55 -12.11
C ALA A 324 -6.93 6.32 -11.12
N SER A 325 -6.32 7.39 -10.63
CA SER A 325 -5.30 7.34 -9.56
C SER A 325 -5.85 6.70 -8.28
N THR A 326 -7.05 7.10 -7.86
CA THR A 326 -7.72 6.55 -6.67
C THR A 326 -8.06 5.07 -6.84
N LEU A 327 -8.57 4.70 -8.02
CA LEU A 327 -8.87 3.30 -8.36
C LEU A 327 -7.60 2.44 -8.37
N ASN A 328 -6.47 2.98 -8.83
CA ASN A 328 -5.19 2.27 -8.79
C ASN A 328 -4.72 2.02 -7.36
N GLN A 329 -4.92 2.96 -6.44
CA GLN A 329 -4.68 2.72 -5.01
C GLN A 329 -5.60 1.63 -4.45
N GLY A 330 -6.88 1.63 -4.85
CA GLY A 330 -7.80 0.53 -4.55
C GLY A 330 -7.35 -0.81 -5.11
N ALA A 331 -6.81 -0.83 -6.35
CA ALA A 331 -6.28 -2.02 -7.00
C ALA A 331 -5.03 -2.57 -6.26
N PHE A 332 -4.09 -1.71 -5.86
CA PHE A 332 -2.97 -2.13 -5.00
C PHE A 332 -3.47 -2.76 -3.70
N ASN A 333 -4.45 -2.15 -3.04
CA ASN A 333 -5.01 -2.68 -1.80
C ASN A 333 -5.81 -3.97 -2.02
N LEU A 334 -6.54 -4.11 -3.13
CA LEU A 334 -7.16 -5.37 -3.51
C LEU A 334 -6.11 -6.47 -3.72
N GLY A 335 -4.97 -6.11 -4.31
CA GLY A 335 -3.81 -7.00 -4.44
C GLY A 335 -3.22 -7.37 -3.09
N ASN A 336 -3.04 -6.40 -2.16
CA ASN A 336 -2.59 -6.66 -0.80
C ASN A 336 -3.50 -7.68 -0.11
N ALA A 337 -4.81 -7.48 -0.20
CA ALA A 337 -5.82 -8.38 0.38
C ALA A 337 -5.75 -9.77 -0.23
N THR A 338 -5.73 -9.84 -1.56
CA THR A 338 -5.68 -11.12 -2.31
C THR A 338 -4.39 -11.87 -2.02
N GLY A 339 -3.24 -11.20 -2.01
CA GLY A 339 -1.94 -11.80 -1.69
C GLY A 339 -1.90 -12.37 -0.28
N ALA A 340 -2.28 -11.57 0.72
CA ALA A 340 -2.32 -12.02 2.10
C ALA A 340 -3.26 -13.21 2.30
N TRP A 341 -4.43 -13.21 1.65
CA TRP A 341 -5.39 -14.30 1.66
C TRP A 341 -4.84 -15.56 0.99
N LEU A 342 -4.25 -15.45 -0.21
CA LEU A 342 -3.64 -16.58 -0.93
C LEU A 342 -2.50 -17.21 -0.13
N GLY A 343 -1.61 -16.40 0.46
CA GLY A 343 -0.55 -16.88 1.33
C GLY A 343 -1.11 -17.60 2.55
N GLY A 344 -2.16 -17.06 3.18
CA GLY A 344 -2.83 -17.71 4.30
C GLY A 344 -3.50 -19.02 3.93
N MET A 345 -4.17 -19.09 2.78
CA MET A 345 -4.75 -20.34 2.25
C MET A 345 -3.68 -21.38 1.97
N ALA A 346 -2.57 -20.99 1.36
CA ALA A 346 -1.46 -21.91 1.09
C ALA A 346 -0.93 -22.53 2.40
N ILE A 347 -0.64 -21.70 3.41
CA ILE A 347 -0.18 -22.19 4.72
C ILE A 347 -1.26 -23.04 5.39
N GLY A 348 -2.52 -22.63 5.35
CA GLY A 348 -3.65 -23.36 5.92
C GLY A 348 -3.91 -24.72 5.26
N SER A 349 -3.54 -24.88 3.99
CA SER A 349 -3.59 -26.15 3.26
C SER A 349 -2.34 -27.04 3.44
N GLY A 350 -1.40 -26.64 4.30
CA GLY A 350 -0.20 -27.40 4.62
C GLY A 350 1.03 -27.05 3.77
N VAL A 351 0.98 -26.00 2.94
CA VAL A 351 2.16 -25.50 2.24
C VAL A 351 3.14 -24.91 3.25
N SER A 352 4.40 -25.36 3.19
CA SER A 352 5.44 -24.87 4.09
C SER A 352 5.80 -23.40 3.83
N LEU A 353 6.29 -22.71 4.86
CA LEU A 353 6.77 -21.32 4.73
C LEU A 353 7.88 -21.18 3.68
N VAL A 354 8.70 -22.22 3.50
CA VAL A 354 9.76 -22.28 2.47
C VAL A 354 9.20 -22.23 1.05
N SER A 355 8.02 -22.81 0.84
CA SER A 355 7.37 -22.86 -0.47
C SER A 355 6.49 -21.64 -0.76
N LEU A 356 6.23 -20.81 0.24
CA LEU A 356 5.36 -19.63 0.11
C LEU A 356 5.82 -18.63 -0.98
N PRO A 357 7.12 -18.37 -1.19
CA PRO A 357 7.58 -17.49 -2.27
C PRO A 357 7.09 -17.90 -3.66
N TRP A 358 6.82 -19.20 -3.91
CA TRP A 358 6.29 -19.65 -5.20
C TRP A 358 4.88 -19.16 -5.50
N VAL A 359 4.07 -18.87 -4.45
CA VAL A 359 2.78 -18.19 -4.62
C VAL A 359 3.02 -16.77 -5.17
N GLY A 360 4.01 -16.07 -4.61
CA GLY A 360 4.42 -14.75 -5.09
C GLY A 360 4.96 -14.78 -6.53
N VAL A 361 5.76 -15.80 -6.87
CA VAL A 361 6.25 -16.03 -8.24
C VAL A 361 5.08 -16.21 -9.20
N ALA A 362 4.11 -17.05 -8.86
CA ALA A 362 2.93 -17.29 -9.72
C ALA A 362 2.17 -15.97 -10.00
N MET A 363 1.99 -15.13 -8.98
CA MET A 363 1.33 -13.82 -9.14
C MET A 363 2.19 -12.85 -9.97
N ALA A 364 3.52 -12.84 -9.79
CA ALA A 364 4.44 -12.03 -10.60
C ALA A 364 4.41 -12.44 -12.06
N VAL A 365 4.40 -13.75 -12.35
CA VAL A 365 4.28 -14.28 -13.71
C VAL A 365 2.93 -13.91 -14.33
N ALA A 366 1.83 -13.99 -13.57
CA ALA A 366 0.52 -13.56 -14.04
C ALA A 366 0.49 -12.04 -14.35
N ALA A 367 1.09 -11.22 -13.50
CA ALA A 367 1.24 -9.78 -13.72
C ALA A 367 2.08 -9.49 -14.97
N LEU A 368 3.19 -10.22 -15.15
CA LEU A 368 4.07 -10.10 -16.32
C LEU A 368 3.32 -10.50 -17.61
N ALA A 369 2.59 -11.62 -17.60
CA ALA A 369 1.81 -12.08 -18.74
C ALA A 369 0.74 -11.05 -19.15
N LEU A 370 0.00 -10.49 -18.18
CA LEU A 370 -0.98 -9.45 -18.42
C LEU A 370 -0.32 -8.16 -18.96
N THR A 371 0.89 -7.82 -18.46
CA THR A 371 1.65 -6.66 -18.95
C THR A 371 2.11 -6.85 -20.40
N LEU A 372 2.62 -8.04 -20.75
CA LEU A 372 3.03 -8.37 -22.13
C LEU A 372 1.82 -8.36 -23.07
N TRP A 373 0.68 -8.86 -22.61
CA TRP A 373 -0.56 -8.79 -23.39
C TRP A 373 -1.00 -7.33 -23.62
N SER A 374 -1.01 -6.50 -22.58
CA SER A 374 -1.30 -5.07 -22.70
C SER A 374 -0.37 -4.39 -23.71
N ALA A 375 0.93 -4.68 -23.63
CA ALA A 375 1.94 -4.13 -24.56
C ALA A 375 1.73 -4.59 -26.01
N SER A 376 1.25 -5.81 -26.23
CA SER A 376 0.95 -6.34 -27.57
C SER A 376 -0.24 -5.63 -28.23
N LEU A 377 -1.23 -5.23 -27.44
CA LEU A 377 -2.38 -4.49 -27.92
C LEU A 377 -2.04 -3.04 -28.32
N GLU A 378 -1.10 -2.41 -27.63
CA GLU A 378 -0.63 -1.06 -27.97
C GLU A 378 0.16 -1.02 -29.29
N ARG A 379 0.82 -2.11 -29.65
CA ARG A 379 1.60 -2.21 -30.89
C ARG A 379 0.76 -2.47 -32.15
N ARG A 380 -0.54 -2.79 -32.02
CA ARG A 380 -1.40 -2.98 -33.18
C ARG A 380 -1.69 -1.61 -33.78
N PRO A 381 -1.33 -1.35 -35.07
CA PRO A 381 -1.71 -0.12 -35.73
C PRO A 381 -3.23 -0.04 -35.72
N VAL A 382 -3.77 1.12 -35.34
CA VAL A 382 -5.19 1.43 -35.60
C VAL A 382 -5.35 1.32 -37.13
N ALA A 383 -6.10 0.32 -37.60
CA ALA A 383 -6.45 0.23 -39.01
C ALA A 383 -7.14 1.53 -39.34
N VAL A 384 -6.47 2.41 -40.09
CA VAL A 384 -7.09 3.61 -40.67
C VAL A 384 -8.14 3.08 -41.63
N PRO A 385 -9.43 3.42 -41.46
CA PRO A 385 -10.45 3.03 -42.44
C PRO A 385 -10.00 3.63 -43.79
N THR A 386 -9.73 2.78 -44.77
CA THR A 386 -9.54 3.17 -46.16
C THR A 386 -10.91 3.45 -46.78
N GLU A 387 -11.56 4.50 -46.31
CA GLU A 387 -12.71 5.11 -47.02
C GLU A 387 -12.31 6.55 -47.29
N TYR A 388 -11.73 6.74 -48.46
CA TYR A 388 -11.73 7.93 -49.33
C TYR A 388 -10.54 7.80 -50.32
N VAL A 389 -10.69 6.93 -51.30
CA VAL A 389 -10.09 7.12 -52.63
C VAL A 389 -11.21 7.11 -53.64
#